data_11b1136e81adca9f850d21dcb11c8916
#
_entry.id   11b1136e81adca9f850d21dcb11c8916
#
_cell.length_a   1.000
_cell.length_b   1.000
_cell.length_c   1.000
_cell.angle_alpha   90.00
_cell.angle_beta   90.00
_cell.angle_gamma   90.00
#
_symmetry.space_group_name_H-M   'P 1'
#
loop_
_entity.id
_entity.type
_entity.pdbx_description
1 polymer ?
#
loop_
_entity_poly.entity_id
_entity_poly.type
_entity_poly.pdbx_seq_one_letter_code
_entity_poly.pdbx_strand_id
1 'polypeptide(L)'
;MLITLMFLFSACGHRESPSGGPKDLTKPKVVSIEPPEYGELDKEIKIVFSKPIDRNSADDGIYFYPLILKKKYRWDENTLILKIVEQLEENHNYYMTLNKDIRGIHNNRLDKNYTFVFKNGNLQENKISGKITYEQEIDRSKEV
;
A
#
# COMPACT_ATOMS: atom_id res chain seq x y z
N MET A 1 -59.63 -9.51 -52.84
CA MET A 1 -58.16 -9.62 -52.87
C MET A 1 -57.63 -8.64 -51.84
N LEU A 2 -57.38 -9.14 -50.60
CA LEU A 2 -57.04 -8.30 -49.44
C LEU A 2 -55.54 -8.38 -49.23
N ILE A 3 -54.83 -7.26 -49.50
CA ILE A 3 -53.38 -7.16 -49.32
C ILE A 3 -53.15 -6.70 -47.89
N THR A 4 -52.73 -7.62 -47.04
CA THR A 4 -52.30 -7.32 -45.67
C THR A 4 -50.86 -6.79 -45.67
N LEU A 5 -50.73 -5.48 -45.48
CA LEU A 5 -49.43 -4.79 -45.36
C LEU A 5 -48.84 -5.05 -43.98
N MET A 6 -47.82 -5.92 -43.94
CA MET A 6 -47.12 -6.33 -42.73
C MET A 6 -46.02 -5.28 -42.42
N PHE A 7 -46.29 -4.35 -41.50
CA PHE A 7 -45.30 -3.40 -40.96
C PHE A 7 -44.32 -4.10 -40.05
N LEU A 8 -43.11 -4.39 -40.51
CA LEU A 8 -41.99 -4.79 -39.69
C LEU A 8 -41.43 -3.60 -38.93
N PHE A 9 -41.80 -3.45 -37.69
CA PHE A 9 -41.15 -2.48 -36.77
C PHE A 9 -39.79 -3.01 -36.37
N SER A 10 -38.73 -2.54 -37.04
CA SER A 10 -37.37 -2.73 -36.60
C SER A 10 -37.11 -1.82 -35.38
N ALA A 11 -37.37 -2.32 -34.19
CA ALA A 11 -36.97 -1.63 -32.95
C ALA A 11 -35.46 -1.81 -32.76
N CYS A 12 -34.67 -0.85 -33.24
CA CYS A 12 -33.28 -0.69 -32.82
C CYS A 12 -33.25 -0.27 -31.35
N GLY A 13 -33.16 -1.24 -30.45
CA GLY A 13 -32.90 -0.96 -29.04
C GLY A 13 -31.46 -0.40 -28.92
N HIS A 14 -31.32 0.89 -28.68
CA HIS A 14 -30.05 1.50 -28.30
C HIS A 14 -29.70 1.00 -26.91
N ARG A 15 -28.72 0.10 -26.77
CA ARG A 15 -28.15 -0.26 -25.47
C ARG A 15 -27.26 0.89 -25.02
N GLU A 16 -27.79 1.79 -24.23
CA GLU A 16 -26.97 2.69 -23.47
C GLU A 16 -26.22 1.89 -22.41
N SER A 17 -24.88 1.94 -22.45
CA SER A 17 -24.08 1.41 -21.37
C SER A 17 -24.42 2.19 -20.10
N PRO A 18 -24.70 1.50 -18.95
CA PRO A 18 -25.01 2.20 -17.74
C PRO A 18 -23.86 3.17 -17.42
N SER A 19 -24.18 4.46 -17.29
CA SER A 19 -23.21 5.46 -16.85
C SER A 19 -22.78 5.06 -15.44
N GLY A 20 -21.51 4.68 -15.29
CA GLY A 20 -20.96 4.33 -13.98
C GLY A 20 -21.24 5.45 -12.98
N GLY A 21 -21.47 5.10 -11.69
CA GLY A 21 -21.63 6.08 -10.62
C GLY A 21 -20.44 7.04 -10.52
N PRO A 22 -20.51 8.05 -9.64
CA PRO A 22 -19.42 9.00 -9.46
C PRO A 22 -18.13 8.27 -9.10
N LYS A 23 -17.01 8.70 -9.70
CA LYS A 23 -15.69 8.10 -9.46
C LYS A 23 -15.34 8.17 -7.98
N ASP A 24 -14.99 7.02 -7.38
CA ASP A 24 -14.48 6.99 -6.00
C ASP A 24 -13.07 7.59 -5.95
N LEU A 25 -12.95 8.77 -5.34
CA LEU A 25 -11.70 9.50 -5.14
C LEU A 25 -11.09 9.27 -3.76
N THR A 26 -11.70 8.45 -2.92
CA THR A 26 -11.25 8.23 -1.55
C THR A 26 -10.01 7.35 -1.53
N LYS A 27 -8.96 7.81 -0.85
CA LYS A 27 -7.68 7.10 -0.74
C LYS A 27 -7.80 5.90 0.21
N PRO A 28 -7.22 4.74 -0.13
CA PRO A 28 -7.06 3.64 0.82
C PRO A 28 -6.18 4.06 2.00
N LYS A 29 -6.40 3.44 3.17
CA LYS A 29 -5.64 3.64 4.40
C LYS A 29 -5.35 2.29 5.04
N VAL A 30 -4.28 2.18 5.83
CA VAL A 30 -4.10 1.06 6.74
C VAL A 30 -5.03 1.25 7.93
N VAL A 31 -5.84 0.25 8.22
CA VAL A 31 -6.79 0.23 9.35
C VAL A 31 -6.17 -0.45 10.56
N SER A 32 -5.51 -1.59 10.35
CA SER A 32 -4.83 -2.33 11.41
C SER A 32 -3.68 -3.16 10.86
N ILE A 33 -2.77 -3.52 11.74
CA ILE A 33 -1.65 -4.41 11.47
C ILE A 33 -1.47 -5.38 12.64
N GLU A 34 -1.13 -6.63 12.32
CA GLU A 34 -0.77 -7.70 13.26
C GLU A 34 0.53 -8.36 12.76
N PRO A 35 1.56 -8.52 13.60
CA PRO A 35 1.65 -8.04 14.98
C PRO A 35 1.60 -6.51 15.05
N PRO A 36 1.27 -5.93 16.23
CA PRO A 36 1.29 -4.47 16.40
C PRO A 36 2.71 -3.93 16.26
N GLU A 37 2.84 -2.64 16.07
CA GLU A 37 4.14 -1.96 16.04
C GLU A 37 4.94 -2.26 17.31
N TYR A 38 6.24 -2.54 17.14
CA TYR A 38 7.18 -3.07 18.17
C TYR A 38 6.83 -4.48 18.68
N GLY A 39 5.84 -5.14 18.07
CA GLY A 39 5.52 -6.55 18.38
C GLY A 39 6.57 -7.51 17.85
N GLU A 40 6.51 -8.76 18.36
CA GLU A 40 7.36 -9.85 17.88
C GLU A 40 7.00 -10.18 16.43
N LEU A 41 8.01 -10.16 15.55
CA LEU A 41 7.84 -10.58 14.18
C LEU A 41 7.92 -12.10 14.11
N ASP A 42 6.75 -12.74 14.25
CA ASP A 42 6.60 -14.13 13.85
C ASP A 42 6.67 -14.22 12.30
N LYS A 43 6.35 -15.33 11.74
CA LYS A 43 6.44 -15.56 10.28
C LYS A 43 5.29 -14.95 9.47
N GLU A 44 4.36 -14.25 10.10
CA GLU A 44 3.19 -13.71 9.43
C GLU A 44 2.90 -12.27 9.85
N ILE A 45 2.61 -11.42 8.88
CA ILE A 45 2.11 -10.05 9.09
C ILE A 45 0.76 -9.95 8.39
N LYS A 46 -0.24 -9.47 9.12
CA LYS A 46 -1.58 -9.24 8.57
C LYS A 46 -1.86 -7.74 8.56
N ILE A 47 -2.25 -7.21 7.41
CA ILE A 47 -2.53 -5.80 7.20
C ILE A 47 -3.95 -5.66 6.67
N VAL A 48 -4.78 -4.90 7.37
CA VAL A 48 -6.14 -4.59 6.94
C VAL A 48 -6.16 -3.19 6.33
N PHE A 49 -6.67 -3.08 5.12
CA PHE A 49 -6.87 -1.81 4.43
C PHE A 49 -8.34 -1.38 4.48
N SER A 50 -8.59 -0.08 4.39
CA SER A 50 -9.95 0.47 4.35
C SER A 50 -10.70 0.18 3.05
N LYS A 51 -9.98 -0.27 2.01
CA LYS A 51 -10.50 -0.57 0.66
C LYS A 51 -9.68 -1.66 0.00
N PRO A 52 -10.23 -2.34 -1.01
CA PRO A 52 -9.48 -3.31 -1.81
C PRO A 52 -8.27 -2.68 -2.49
N ILE A 53 -7.14 -3.38 -2.44
CA ILE A 53 -5.85 -2.95 -2.99
C ILE A 53 -5.58 -3.68 -4.32
N ASP A 54 -4.99 -2.96 -5.27
CA ASP A 54 -4.38 -3.54 -6.46
C ASP A 54 -3.13 -4.33 -6.03
N ARG A 55 -3.19 -5.63 -6.17
CA ARG A 55 -2.19 -6.58 -5.69
C ARG A 55 -0.81 -6.34 -6.30
N ASN A 56 -0.75 -6.02 -7.58
CA ASN A 56 0.52 -5.75 -8.27
C ASN A 56 1.22 -4.52 -7.68
N SER A 57 0.46 -3.46 -7.40
CA SER A 57 1.02 -2.25 -6.78
C SER A 57 1.51 -2.49 -5.35
N ALA A 58 0.93 -3.47 -4.64
CA ALA A 58 1.38 -3.85 -3.30
C ALA A 58 2.69 -4.64 -3.35
N ASP A 59 2.86 -5.54 -4.32
CA ASP A 59 4.09 -6.31 -4.49
C ASP A 59 5.29 -5.40 -4.71
N ASP A 60 5.12 -4.32 -5.47
CA ASP A 60 6.14 -3.33 -5.77
C ASP A 60 6.30 -2.25 -4.68
N GLY A 61 5.32 -2.11 -3.81
CA GLY A 61 5.24 -1.02 -2.83
C GLY A 61 5.58 -1.41 -1.39
N ILE A 62 5.91 -2.68 -1.11
CA ILE A 62 6.22 -3.17 0.24
C ILE A 62 7.69 -3.52 0.36
N TYR A 63 8.38 -2.78 1.23
CA TYR A 63 9.82 -2.91 1.47
C TYR A 63 10.11 -3.33 2.90
N PHE A 64 11.20 -4.10 3.08
CA PHE A 64 11.73 -4.49 4.38
C PHE A 64 13.17 -4.05 4.54
N TYR A 65 13.51 -3.64 5.77
CA TYR A 65 14.89 -3.46 6.20
C TYR A 65 15.08 -4.07 7.59
N PRO A 66 16.02 -5.00 7.80
CA PRO A 66 16.81 -5.68 6.77
C PRO A 66 15.97 -6.35 5.68
N LEU A 67 16.57 -6.60 4.53
CA LEU A 67 15.87 -7.12 3.36
C LEU A 67 15.34 -8.54 3.61
N ILE A 68 14.05 -8.76 3.37
CA ILE A 68 13.40 -10.06 3.40
C ILE A 68 13.08 -10.46 1.95
N LEU A 69 13.81 -11.48 1.45
CA LEU A 69 13.69 -11.93 0.05
C LEU A 69 12.58 -12.97 -0.12
N LYS A 70 12.50 -13.94 0.81
CA LYS A 70 11.56 -15.07 0.69
C LYS A 70 10.29 -14.78 1.48
N LYS A 71 9.32 -14.18 0.83
CA LYS A 71 8.00 -13.88 1.38
C LYS A 71 6.91 -14.28 0.39
N LYS A 72 5.71 -14.57 0.89
CA LYS A 72 4.51 -14.89 0.11
C LYS A 72 3.38 -13.98 0.52
N TYR A 73 2.60 -13.53 -0.45
CA TYR A 73 1.41 -12.73 -0.25
C TYR A 73 0.15 -13.56 -0.45
N ARG A 74 -0.79 -13.43 0.45
CA ARG A 74 -2.15 -13.93 0.32
C ARG A 74 -3.11 -12.79 0.61
N TRP A 75 -4.15 -12.69 -0.19
CA TRP A 75 -5.18 -11.68 -0.05
C TRP A 75 -6.52 -12.29 0.31
N ASP A 76 -7.19 -11.67 1.26
CA ASP A 76 -8.55 -11.94 1.66
C ASP A 76 -9.29 -10.60 1.70
N GLU A 77 -10.10 -10.32 0.66
CA GLU A 77 -10.74 -9.03 0.43
C GLU A 77 -9.78 -7.84 0.58
N ASN A 78 -9.91 -7.07 1.67
CA ASN A 78 -9.10 -5.90 1.99
C ASN A 78 -7.88 -6.22 2.87
N THR A 79 -7.63 -7.49 3.13
CA THR A 79 -6.60 -7.95 4.04
C THR A 79 -5.45 -8.57 3.27
N LEU A 80 -4.25 -8.05 3.47
CA LEU A 80 -3.01 -8.69 3.05
C LEU A 80 -2.47 -9.55 4.19
N ILE A 81 -2.19 -10.80 3.89
CA ILE A 81 -1.48 -11.72 4.76
C ILE A 81 -0.13 -12.00 4.10
N LEU A 82 0.91 -11.45 4.71
CA LEU A 82 2.29 -11.60 4.27
C LEU A 82 2.95 -12.67 5.13
N LYS A 83 3.41 -13.75 4.50
CA LYS A 83 4.11 -14.84 5.17
C LYS A 83 5.59 -14.81 4.82
N ILE A 84 6.44 -14.71 5.86
CA ILE A 84 7.90 -14.78 5.73
C ILE A 84 8.29 -16.26 5.71
N VAL A 85 9.08 -16.66 4.71
CA VAL A 85 9.46 -18.07 4.49
C VAL A 85 10.92 -18.33 4.89
N GLU A 86 11.73 -17.27 4.93
CA GLU A 86 13.12 -17.37 5.39
C GLU A 86 13.23 -17.29 6.92
N GLN A 87 14.40 -17.66 7.40
CA GLN A 87 14.74 -17.50 8.81
C GLN A 87 15.14 -16.06 9.06
N LEU A 88 14.53 -15.45 10.08
CA LEU A 88 14.89 -14.12 10.52
C LEU A 88 16.10 -14.15 11.45
N GLU A 89 16.89 -13.09 11.41
CA GLU A 89 18.02 -12.92 12.33
C GLU A 89 17.51 -12.60 13.73
N GLU A 90 18.02 -13.30 14.75
CA GLU A 90 17.65 -13.07 16.14
C GLU A 90 18.18 -11.72 16.65
N ASN A 91 17.45 -11.12 17.57
CA ASN A 91 17.79 -9.83 18.18
C ASN A 91 17.97 -8.69 17.14
N HIS A 92 17.13 -8.70 16.10
CA HIS A 92 17.10 -7.66 15.07
C HIS A 92 15.74 -6.97 15.03
N ASN A 93 15.78 -5.69 14.71
CA ASN A 93 14.58 -4.91 14.36
C ASN A 93 14.35 -4.99 12.85
N TYR A 94 13.13 -5.24 12.46
CA TYR A 94 12.69 -5.23 11.08
C TYR A 94 11.75 -4.06 10.84
N TYR A 95 12.04 -3.28 9.82
CA TYR A 95 11.24 -2.16 9.39
C TYR A 95 10.49 -2.57 8.13
N MET A 96 9.17 -2.46 8.13
CA MET A 96 8.35 -2.66 6.96
C MET A 96 7.75 -1.33 6.53
N THR A 97 8.00 -0.94 5.29
CA THR A 97 7.44 0.28 4.71
C THR A 97 6.46 -0.05 3.60
N LEU A 98 5.25 0.50 3.71
CA LEU A 98 4.26 0.55 2.64
C LEU A 98 4.35 1.92 1.97
N ASN A 99 4.76 1.94 0.72
CA ASN A 99 4.88 3.17 -0.04
C ASN A 99 3.49 3.69 -0.44
N LYS A 100 3.31 5.00 -0.41
CA LYS A 100 2.09 5.68 -0.89
C LYS A 100 1.72 5.37 -2.36
N ASP A 101 2.64 4.82 -3.14
CA ASP A 101 2.38 4.43 -4.53
C ASP A 101 1.58 3.13 -4.66
N ILE A 102 1.37 2.39 -3.56
CA ILE A 102 0.37 1.32 -3.47
C ILE A 102 -1.01 1.92 -3.76
N ARG A 103 -1.80 1.23 -4.58
CA ARG A 103 -3.07 1.73 -5.08
C ARG A 103 -4.23 0.83 -4.70
N GLY A 104 -5.39 1.43 -4.52
CA GLY A 104 -6.66 0.69 -4.53
C GLY A 104 -7.06 0.29 -5.95
N ILE A 105 -8.03 -0.60 -6.06
CA ILE A 105 -8.58 -1.10 -7.35
C ILE A 105 -9.11 0.02 -8.26
N HIS A 106 -9.45 1.18 -7.70
CA HIS A 106 -9.87 2.38 -8.45
C HIS A 106 -8.70 3.34 -8.75
N ASN A 107 -7.45 2.86 -8.66
CA ASN A 107 -6.22 3.61 -8.94
C ASN A 107 -5.95 4.80 -7.99
N ASN A 108 -6.60 4.86 -6.85
CA ASN A 108 -6.31 5.85 -5.80
C ASN A 108 -5.11 5.37 -4.98
N ARG A 109 -4.07 6.20 -4.85
CA ARG A 109 -2.88 5.90 -4.04
C ARG A 109 -3.21 5.90 -2.55
N LEU A 110 -2.42 5.19 -1.74
CA LEU A 110 -2.50 5.29 -0.27
C LEU A 110 -2.43 6.77 0.16
N ASP A 111 -3.04 7.06 1.30
CA ASP A 111 -3.08 8.43 1.85
C ASP A 111 -1.68 8.94 2.25
N LYS A 112 -0.79 8.05 2.70
CA LYS A 112 0.60 8.34 3.10
C LYS A 112 1.48 7.09 3.00
N ASN A 113 2.78 7.26 3.24
CA ASN A 113 3.67 6.14 3.54
C ASN A 113 3.42 5.66 4.98
N TYR A 114 3.49 4.34 5.18
CA TYR A 114 3.44 3.73 6.50
C TYR A 114 4.73 2.98 6.75
N THR A 115 5.33 3.16 7.91
CA THR A 115 6.48 2.37 8.35
C THR A 115 6.16 1.76 9.70
N PHE A 116 6.32 0.46 9.82
CA PHE A 116 6.12 -0.30 11.03
C PHE A 116 7.43 -0.95 11.45
N VAL A 117 7.66 -0.98 12.74
CA VAL A 117 8.84 -1.61 13.35
C VAL A 117 8.40 -2.87 14.06
N PHE A 118 9.10 -3.96 13.80
CA PHE A 118 8.91 -5.24 14.48
C PHE A 118 10.25 -5.69 15.08
N LYS A 119 10.20 -6.48 16.11
CA LYS A 119 11.37 -7.11 16.70
C LYS A 119 11.36 -8.61 16.43
N ASN A 120 12.54 -9.19 16.31
CA ASN A 120 12.73 -10.63 16.41
C ASN A 120 13.68 -10.88 17.58
N GLY A 121 13.12 -11.25 18.75
CA GLY A 121 13.82 -11.31 20.01
C GLY A 121 13.86 -9.95 20.74
N ASN A 122 15.00 -9.57 21.30
CA ASN A 122 15.12 -8.32 22.04
C ASN A 122 15.11 -7.10 21.13
N LEU A 123 14.30 -6.10 21.48
CA LEU A 123 14.28 -4.82 20.75
C LEU A 123 15.66 -4.14 20.86
N GLN A 124 16.24 -3.82 19.71
CA GLN A 124 17.51 -3.10 19.66
C GLN A 124 17.24 -1.59 19.69
N GLU A 125 17.76 -0.92 20.71
CA GLU A 125 17.80 0.54 20.77
C GLU A 125 18.99 1.05 19.97
N ASN A 126 18.75 1.46 18.73
CA ASN A 126 19.79 2.06 17.90
C ASN A 126 19.76 3.57 18.06
N LYS A 127 20.85 4.15 18.57
CA LYS A 127 21.03 5.59 18.67
C LYS A 127 22.01 6.06 17.62
N ILE A 128 21.59 7.02 16.80
CA ILE A 128 22.49 7.73 15.91
C ILE A 128 22.74 9.09 16.55
N SER A 129 23.98 9.36 16.95
CA SER A 129 24.40 10.67 17.43
C SER A 129 25.42 11.27 16.49
N GLY A 130 25.28 12.54 16.16
CA GLY A 130 26.17 13.23 15.27
C GLY A 130 26.14 14.75 15.53
N LYS A 131 27.23 15.41 15.21
CA LYS A 131 27.31 16.88 15.21
C LYS A 131 27.11 17.36 13.78
N ILE A 132 26.13 18.22 13.54
CA ILE A 132 25.97 18.90 12.26
C ILE A 132 26.90 20.11 12.27
N THR A 133 27.91 20.13 11.39
CA THR A 133 28.82 21.27 11.20
C THR A 133 28.48 21.88 9.85
N TYR A 134 28.16 23.17 9.82
CA TYR A 134 27.95 23.90 8.58
C TYR A 134 29.30 24.55 8.19
N GLU A 135 29.80 24.20 7.02
CA GLU A 135 31.07 24.75 6.48
C GLU A 135 30.92 26.15 5.87
N GLN A 136 29.72 26.69 5.75
CA GLN A 136 29.53 28.04 5.25
C GLN A 136 29.32 29.02 6.40
N GLU A 137 30.37 29.75 6.76
CA GLU A 137 30.23 31.09 7.28
C GLU A 137 29.62 31.97 6.17
N ILE A 138 28.33 32.24 6.27
CA ILE A 138 27.70 33.26 5.43
C ILE A 138 28.27 34.59 5.92
N ASP A 139 29.24 35.10 5.20
CA ASP A 139 29.78 36.46 5.41
C ASP A 139 28.68 37.49 5.13
N ARG A 140 27.97 37.88 6.19
CA ARG A 140 26.94 38.93 6.13
C ARG A 140 27.49 40.34 6.04
N SER A 141 28.81 40.53 5.89
CA SER A 141 29.43 41.86 5.80
C SER A 141 29.27 42.53 4.42
N LYS A 142 28.62 41.90 3.45
CA LYS A 142 28.44 42.40 2.08
C LYS A 142 27.02 42.79 1.70
N GLU A 143 26.13 43.01 2.64
CA GLU A 143 24.89 43.73 2.36
C GLU A 143 25.11 45.23 2.66
N VAL A 144 25.36 45.98 1.58
CA VAL A 144 25.29 47.44 1.51
C VAL A 144 24.07 47.81 0.72
#